data_d4a6599c8d51f767bf1e2c5a15dfe62a
#
_entry.id   d4a6599c8d51f767bf1e2c5a15dfe62a
#
_cell.length_a   1.000
_cell.length_b   1.000
_cell.length_c   1.000
_cell.angle_alpha   90.00
_cell.angle_beta   90.00
_cell.angle_gamma   90.00
#
_symmetry.space_group_name_H-M   'P 1'
#
loop_
_entity.id
_entity.type
_entity.pdbx_description
1 polymer ?
#
loop_
_entity_poly.entity_id
_entity_poly.type
_entity_poly.pdbx_seq_one_letter_code
_entity_poly.pdbx_strand_id
1 'polypeptide(L)'
;DRSPSRGLGDVYKRQVKKKDLAAIAMSYGYVYVAQVAQGANQAQLLKALLEAESYHGPSLIIAYAPCINHGIKGGMSIAQTEEKKAVDAGYWHLFRFDPRLALDGKNPFQLDSKAPTMDYEDFIMGEVRYNSLARSNPERAKELFAKAKKNAEEKYAHLVKLAQGE
;
A
#
# COMPACT_ATOMS: atom_id res chain seq x y z
N ASP A 1 26.15 9.74 -18.82
CA ASP A 1 25.02 10.68 -18.72
C ASP A 1 23.84 10.01 -18.02
N ARG A 2 23.53 10.49 -16.81
CA ARG A 2 22.49 9.87 -15.95
C ARG A 2 21.11 10.52 -16.12
N SER A 3 21.04 11.63 -16.80
CA SER A 3 19.83 12.42 -16.97
C SER A 3 18.74 11.75 -17.84
N PRO A 4 19.05 11.20 -19.01
CA PRO A 4 18.03 10.60 -19.89
C PRO A 4 17.38 9.36 -19.27
N SER A 5 18.16 8.53 -18.57
CA SER A 5 17.62 7.32 -17.97
C SER A 5 16.70 7.61 -16.77
N ARG A 6 16.96 8.70 -16.04
CA ARG A 6 16.06 9.15 -14.96
C ARG A 6 14.75 9.70 -15.49
N GLY A 7 14.80 10.51 -16.57
CA GLY A 7 13.61 11.07 -17.20
C GLY A 7 12.72 9.99 -17.83
N LEU A 8 13.30 9.11 -18.63
CA LEU A 8 12.58 8.01 -19.28
C LEU A 8 12.05 6.99 -18.27
N GLY A 9 12.85 6.61 -17.28
CA GLY A 9 12.42 5.69 -16.23
C GLY A 9 11.28 6.25 -15.38
N ASP A 10 11.27 7.54 -15.11
CA ASP A 10 10.24 8.19 -14.33
C ASP A 10 8.92 8.30 -15.10
N VAL A 11 8.97 8.67 -16.38
CA VAL A 11 7.80 8.71 -17.28
C VAL A 11 7.22 7.31 -17.48
N TYR A 12 8.06 6.29 -17.67
CA TYR A 12 7.62 4.92 -17.85
C TYR A 12 7.00 4.35 -16.57
N LYS A 13 7.59 4.61 -15.41
CA LYS A 13 7.06 4.19 -14.10
C LYS A 13 5.70 4.79 -13.78
N ARG A 14 5.39 5.96 -14.30
CA ARG A 14 4.08 6.62 -14.10
C ARG A 14 2.96 6.04 -14.97
N GLN A 15 3.30 5.32 -16.04
CA GLN A 15 2.33 4.76 -16.97
C GLN A 15 1.97 3.31 -16.69
N VAL A 16 2.78 2.59 -15.92
CA VAL A 16 2.63 1.16 -15.64
C VAL A 16 2.20 0.95 -14.19
N LYS A 17 1.35 -0.03 -13.94
CA LYS A 17 1.02 -0.47 -12.57
C LYS A 17 2.31 -0.89 -11.85
N LYS A 18 2.48 -0.46 -10.60
CA LYS A 18 3.61 -0.88 -9.77
C LYS A 18 3.53 -2.38 -9.50
N LYS A 19 4.70 -3.01 -9.38
CA LYS A 19 4.79 -4.40 -8.91
C LYS A 19 4.16 -4.52 -7.52
N ASP A 20 3.41 -5.57 -7.32
CA ASP A 20 2.84 -5.92 -6.02
C ASP A 20 3.71 -6.98 -5.36
N LEU A 21 4.61 -6.54 -4.47
CA LEU A 21 5.54 -7.43 -3.79
C LEU A 21 4.82 -8.44 -2.90
N ALA A 22 3.74 -8.01 -2.26
CA ALA A 22 2.93 -8.90 -1.42
C ALA A 22 2.27 -10.00 -2.27
N ALA A 23 1.67 -9.66 -3.41
CA ALA A 23 1.06 -10.64 -4.31
C ALA A 23 2.11 -11.64 -4.84
N ILE A 24 3.32 -11.16 -5.18
CA ILE A 24 4.42 -12.03 -5.59
C ILE A 24 4.78 -13.00 -4.46
N ALA A 25 4.93 -12.54 -3.23
CA ALA A 25 5.26 -13.38 -2.10
C ALA A 25 4.14 -14.39 -1.75
N MET A 26 2.88 -13.94 -1.78
CA MET A 26 1.72 -14.84 -1.58
C MET A 26 1.62 -15.94 -2.63
N SER A 27 2.07 -15.68 -3.87
CA SER A 27 2.03 -16.68 -4.95
C SER A 27 2.90 -17.91 -4.71
N TYR A 28 3.88 -17.83 -3.80
CA TYR A 28 4.67 -19.00 -3.36
C TYR A 28 3.84 -19.98 -2.50
N GLY A 29 2.76 -19.53 -1.86
CA GLY A 29 1.88 -20.37 -1.06
C GLY A 29 2.40 -20.76 0.33
N TYR A 30 3.70 -20.64 0.58
CA TYR A 30 4.36 -21.02 1.84
C TYR A 30 5.03 -19.84 2.56
N VAL A 31 4.88 -18.62 2.07
CA VAL A 31 5.41 -17.41 2.70
C VAL A 31 4.30 -16.74 3.50
N TYR A 32 4.54 -16.50 4.81
CA TYR A 32 3.66 -15.61 5.56
C TYR A 32 3.84 -14.19 5.06
N VAL A 33 2.74 -13.49 4.74
CA VAL A 33 2.80 -12.12 4.23
C VAL A 33 1.86 -11.22 5.02
N ALA A 34 2.35 -10.08 5.48
CA ALA A 34 1.52 -9.05 6.08
C ALA A 34 1.83 -7.68 5.49
N GLN A 35 0.79 -6.91 5.24
CA GLN A 35 0.88 -5.50 4.87
C GLN A 35 0.31 -4.67 6.01
N VAL A 36 1.13 -3.80 6.58
CA VAL A 36 0.85 -3.11 7.85
C VAL A 36 1.13 -1.61 7.79
N ALA A 37 0.54 -0.85 8.71
CA ALA A 37 0.86 0.55 8.96
C ALA A 37 0.66 0.85 10.45
N GLN A 38 1.73 1.19 11.15
CA GLN A 38 1.70 1.39 12.61
C GLN A 38 0.72 2.47 13.04
N GLY A 39 0.75 3.63 12.37
CA GLY A 39 -0.12 4.76 12.67
C GLY A 39 -1.60 4.52 12.36
N ALA A 40 -1.91 3.54 11.49
CA ALA A 40 -3.27 3.19 11.14
C ALA A 40 -3.90 2.17 12.09
N ASN A 41 -3.15 1.10 12.41
CA ASN A 41 -3.65 0.02 13.28
C ASN A 41 -2.50 -0.71 13.99
N GLN A 42 -2.20 -0.28 15.21
CA GLN A 42 -1.15 -0.89 16.05
C GLN A 42 -1.48 -2.33 16.45
N ALA A 43 -2.76 -2.63 16.70
CA ALA A 43 -3.16 -3.98 17.10
C ALA A 43 -2.97 -4.98 15.94
N GLN A 44 -3.24 -4.57 14.69
CA GLN A 44 -2.99 -5.38 13.50
C GLN A 44 -1.50 -5.61 13.31
N LEU A 45 -0.66 -4.58 13.50
CA LEU A 45 0.80 -4.72 13.43
C LEU A 45 1.32 -5.73 14.46
N LEU A 46 0.92 -5.61 15.73
CA LEU A 46 1.32 -6.56 16.77
C LEU A 46 0.88 -7.98 16.45
N LYS A 47 -0.34 -8.15 15.97
CA LYS A 47 -0.85 -9.46 15.57
C LYS A 47 -0.03 -10.04 14.42
N ALA A 48 0.28 -9.25 13.40
CA ALA A 48 1.09 -9.68 12.27
C ALA A 48 2.52 -10.10 12.71
N LEU A 49 3.13 -9.38 13.65
CA LEU A 49 4.44 -9.72 14.20
C LEU A 49 4.40 -11.03 14.97
N LEU A 50 3.42 -11.24 15.83
CA LEU A 50 3.27 -12.49 16.60
C LEU A 50 2.98 -13.70 15.69
N GLU A 51 2.14 -13.53 14.68
CA GLU A 51 1.87 -14.57 13.68
C GLU A 51 3.13 -14.92 12.88
N ALA A 52 3.89 -13.90 12.45
CA ALA A 52 5.14 -14.08 11.71
C ALA A 52 6.23 -14.77 12.57
N GLU A 53 6.34 -14.43 13.85
CA GLU A 53 7.30 -15.04 14.78
C GLU A 53 6.94 -16.52 15.05
N SER A 54 5.66 -16.82 15.20
CA SER A 54 5.18 -18.19 15.42
C SER A 54 5.19 -19.07 14.16
N TYR A 55 5.41 -18.48 12.99
CA TYR A 55 5.43 -19.22 11.73
C TYR A 55 6.80 -19.84 11.46
N HIS A 56 6.85 -21.17 11.27
CA HIS A 56 8.09 -21.92 11.01
C HIS A 56 8.55 -21.88 9.55
N GLY A 57 8.29 -20.80 8.84
CA GLY A 57 8.66 -20.57 7.44
C GLY A 57 9.11 -19.13 7.19
N PRO A 58 9.39 -18.79 5.94
CA PRO A 58 9.75 -17.43 5.58
C PRO A 58 8.56 -16.47 5.79
N SER A 59 8.83 -15.32 6.39
CA SER A 59 7.83 -14.29 6.66
C SER A 59 8.24 -12.97 6.05
N LEU A 60 7.31 -12.28 5.40
CA LEU A 60 7.48 -10.97 4.80
C LEU A 60 6.46 -9.98 5.39
N ILE A 61 6.95 -8.99 6.12
CA ILE A 61 6.12 -7.88 6.61
C ILE A 61 6.47 -6.62 5.83
N ILE A 62 5.48 -6.04 5.16
CA ILE A 62 5.61 -4.82 4.37
C ILE A 62 4.93 -3.69 5.12
N ALA A 63 5.72 -2.81 5.72
CA ALA A 63 5.23 -1.67 6.47
C ALA A 63 5.21 -0.40 5.62
N TYR A 64 4.12 0.36 5.68
CA TYR A 64 4.09 1.72 5.13
C TYR A 64 4.86 2.66 6.07
N ALA A 65 5.73 3.46 5.49
CA ALA A 65 6.41 4.53 6.20
C ALA A 65 6.51 5.76 5.29
N PRO A 66 6.07 6.94 5.76
CA PRO A 66 6.30 8.20 5.05
C PRO A 66 7.80 8.49 4.92
N CYS A 67 8.21 9.04 3.79
CA CYS A 67 9.61 9.30 3.50
C CYS A 67 9.95 10.78 3.68
N ILE A 68 10.99 11.07 4.47
CA ILE A 68 11.48 12.44 4.69
C ILE A 68 11.89 13.15 3.39
N ASN A 69 12.47 12.42 2.43
CA ASN A 69 12.90 12.99 1.14
C ASN A 69 11.71 13.33 0.22
N HIS A 70 10.60 12.60 0.33
CA HIS A 70 9.39 12.91 -0.42
C HIS A 70 8.57 14.02 0.24
N GLY A 71 8.75 14.20 1.55
CA GLY A 71 8.12 15.23 2.34
C GLY A 71 6.63 15.04 2.57
N ILE A 72 6.20 15.51 3.74
CA ILE A 72 4.79 15.64 4.11
C ILE A 72 4.55 17.12 4.38
N LYS A 73 3.45 17.66 3.91
CA LYS A 73 3.11 19.09 4.08
C LYS A 73 3.08 19.54 5.54
N GLY A 74 2.70 18.65 6.45
CA GLY A 74 2.70 18.87 7.90
C GLY A 74 4.02 18.55 8.62
N GLY A 75 5.05 18.09 7.90
CA GLY A 75 6.31 17.63 8.49
C GLY A 75 6.25 16.20 9.05
N MET A 76 7.41 15.68 9.47
CA MET A 76 7.53 14.27 9.90
C MET A 76 6.91 14.00 11.28
N SER A 77 6.61 15.02 12.06
CA SER A 77 5.93 14.87 13.36
C SER A 77 4.53 14.26 13.25
N ILE A 78 3.89 14.37 12.08
CA ILE A 78 2.57 13.78 11.81
C ILE A 78 2.65 12.46 11.01
N ALA A 79 3.81 11.83 10.92
CA ALA A 79 4.03 10.63 10.11
C ALA A 79 2.99 9.53 10.38
N GLN A 80 2.70 9.24 11.64
CA GLN A 80 1.69 8.22 12.00
C GLN A 80 0.26 8.63 11.59
N THR A 81 -0.06 9.91 11.67
CA THR A 81 -1.34 10.44 11.17
C THR A 81 -1.43 10.28 9.65
N GLU A 82 -0.34 10.51 8.92
CA GLU A 82 -0.30 10.30 7.47
C GLU A 82 -0.40 8.81 7.10
N GLU A 83 0.18 7.90 7.89
CA GLU A 83 -0.03 6.44 7.72
C GLU A 83 -1.51 6.08 7.84
N LYS A 84 -2.21 6.64 8.84
CA LYS A 84 -3.65 6.45 8.99
C LYS A 84 -4.43 6.99 7.81
N LYS A 85 -4.14 8.21 7.35
CA LYS A 85 -4.78 8.79 6.17
C LYS A 85 -4.55 7.97 4.91
N ALA A 86 -3.34 7.40 4.72
CA ALA A 86 -3.03 6.53 3.61
C ALA A 86 -3.95 5.29 3.58
N VAL A 87 -4.26 4.73 4.74
CA VAL A 87 -5.19 3.59 4.86
C VAL A 87 -6.63 4.04 4.66
N ASP A 88 -7.05 5.13 5.30
CA ASP A 88 -8.41 5.68 5.20
C ASP A 88 -8.76 6.11 3.77
N ALA A 89 -7.77 6.55 2.98
CA ALA A 89 -7.92 6.93 1.56
C ALA A 89 -7.79 5.75 0.58
N GLY A 90 -7.53 4.53 1.06
CA GLY A 90 -7.30 3.38 0.19
C GLY A 90 -6.00 3.43 -0.62
N TYR A 91 -5.08 4.32 -0.25
CA TYR A 91 -3.72 4.35 -0.82
C TYR A 91 -2.88 3.17 -0.35
N TRP A 92 -3.10 2.73 0.90
CA TRP A 92 -2.46 1.58 1.52
C TRP A 92 -3.50 0.68 2.15
N HIS A 93 -3.37 -0.65 1.99
CA HIS A 93 -4.32 -1.62 2.54
C HIS A 93 -3.63 -2.51 3.55
N LEU A 94 -4.33 -2.81 4.64
CA LEU A 94 -3.85 -3.72 5.67
C LEU A 94 -4.43 -5.11 5.43
N PHE A 95 -3.58 -6.13 5.40
CA PHE A 95 -3.99 -7.52 5.27
C PHE A 95 -2.91 -8.46 5.77
N ARG A 96 -3.28 -9.70 5.98
CA ARG A 96 -2.39 -10.80 6.35
C ARG A 96 -2.71 -12.03 5.50
N PHE A 97 -1.68 -12.77 5.16
CA PHE A 97 -1.77 -14.06 4.50
C PHE A 97 -0.99 -15.08 5.33
N ASP A 98 -1.71 -16.00 5.96
CA ASP A 98 -1.13 -17.06 6.77
C ASP A 98 -1.33 -18.42 6.09
N PRO A 99 -0.26 -19.03 5.55
CA PRO A 99 -0.35 -20.32 4.86
C PRO A 99 -0.91 -21.45 5.74
N ARG A 100 -0.78 -21.35 7.07
CA ARG A 100 -1.30 -22.38 7.99
C ARG A 100 -2.82 -22.54 7.90
N LEU A 101 -3.53 -21.46 7.63
CA LEU A 101 -4.99 -21.50 7.50
C LEU A 101 -5.47 -22.36 6.34
N ALA A 102 -4.68 -22.42 5.25
CA ALA A 102 -5.00 -23.30 4.13
C ALA A 102 -4.93 -24.78 4.50
N LEU A 103 -4.04 -25.16 5.43
CA LEU A 103 -3.97 -26.54 5.95
C LEU A 103 -5.22 -26.93 6.74
N ASP A 104 -5.87 -25.94 7.36
CA ASP A 104 -7.13 -26.10 8.09
C ASP A 104 -8.37 -25.97 7.18
N GLY A 105 -8.19 -25.86 5.86
CA GLY A 105 -9.29 -25.64 4.91
C GLY A 105 -9.93 -24.26 4.98
N LYS A 106 -9.24 -23.29 5.61
CA LYS A 106 -9.69 -21.89 5.74
C LYS A 106 -9.01 -21.01 4.73
N ASN A 107 -9.61 -19.86 4.42
CA ASN A 107 -8.97 -18.86 3.56
C ASN A 107 -7.71 -18.31 4.23
N PRO A 108 -6.52 -18.46 3.62
CA PRO A 108 -5.27 -17.93 4.17
C PRO A 108 -5.22 -16.40 4.14
N PHE A 109 -5.98 -15.75 3.26
CA PHE A 109 -6.00 -14.30 3.11
C PHE A 109 -7.03 -13.65 4.04
N GLN A 110 -6.58 -12.65 4.80
CA GLN A 110 -7.41 -11.88 5.73
C GLN A 110 -7.25 -10.39 5.46
N LEU A 111 -8.31 -9.73 4.98
CA LEU A 111 -8.34 -8.29 4.78
C LEU A 111 -8.66 -7.59 6.11
N ASP A 112 -7.70 -6.82 6.62
CA ASP A 112 -7.82 -6.08 7.89
C ASP A 112 -8.29 -4.62 7.66
N SER A 113 -8.14 -4.09 6.44
CA SER A 113 -8.65 -2.77 6.06
C SER A 113 -10.16 -2.78 5.88
N LYS A 114 -10.79 -1.72 6.36
CA LYS A 114 -12.18 -1.37 5.99
C LYS A 114 -12.21 -0.68 4.63
N ALA A 115 -13.42 -0.48 4.09
CA ALA A 115 -13.61 0.34 2.90
C ALA A 115 -13.05 1.76 3.13
N PRO A 116 -12.45 2.37 2.09
CA PRO A 116 -11.94 3.73 2.18
C PRO A 116 -13.04 4.72 2.62
N THR A 117 -12.70 5.60 3.53
CA THR A 117 -13.62 6.62 4.10
C THR A 117 -13.18 8.05 3.78
N MET A 118 -11.97 8.22 3.26
CA MET A 118 -11.37 9.50 2.88
C MET A 118 -11.18 9.57 1.37
N ASP A 119 -11.30 10.76 0.78
CA ASP A 119 -10.98 10.93 -0.64
C ASP A 119 -9.50 10.72 -0.92
N TYR A 120 -9.21 10.01 -2.00
CA TYR A 120 -7.85 9.66 -2.40
C TYR A 120 -7.01 10.89 -2.76
N GLU A 121 -7.62 11.90 -3.42
CA GLU A 121 -6.92 13.11 -3.82
C GLU A 121 -6.56 13.98 -2.62
N ASP A 122 -7.43 14.06 -1.61
CA ASP A 122 -7.14 14.78 -0.37
C ASP A 122 -5.89 14.24 0.33
N PHE A 123 -5.71 12.93 0.34
CA PHE A 123 -4.51 12.31 0.88
C PHE A 123 -3.27 12.65 0.05
N ILE A 124 -3.29 12.41 -1.27
CA ILE A 124 -2.09 12.61 -2.10
C ILE A 124 -1.66 14.08 -2.19
N MET A 125 -2.58 15.03 -2.03
CA MET A 125 -2.25 16.46 -2.00
C MET A 125 -1.54 16.89 -0.71
N GLY A 126 -1.59 16.08 0.34
CA GLY A 126 -0.75 16.21 1.53
C GLY A 126 0.72 15.81 1.30
N GLU A 127 0.98 14.97 0.32
CA GLU A 127 2.31 14.49 -0.04
C GLU A 127 3.00 15.46 -1.01
N VAL A 128 4.16 15.97 -0.63
CA VAL A 128 4.88 17.02 -1.39
C VAL A 128 5.17 16.59 -2.83
N ARG A 129 5.51 15.34 -3.07
CA ARG A 129 5.81 14.79 -4.41
C ARG A 129 4.62 14.90 -5.39
N TYR A 130 3.40 14.70 -4.92
CA TYR A 130 2.20 14.84 -5.77
C TYR A 130 1.79 16.29 -5.92
N ASN A 131 1.85 17.06 -4.83
CA ASN A 131 1.57 18.50 -4.85
C ASN A 131 2.53 19.26 -5.78
N SER A 132 3.83 18.90 -5.79
CA SER A 132 4.80 19.47 -6.72
C SER A 132 4.45 19.19 -8.19
N LEU A 133 3.98 17.97 -8.49
CA LEU A 133 3.52 17.64 -9.84
C LEU A 133 2.27 18.45 -10.22
N ALA A 134 1.32 18.61 -9.30
CA ALA A 134 0.12 19.41 -9.53
C ALA A 134 0.43 20.88 -9.85
N ARG A 135 1.50 21.44 -9.26
CA ARG A 135 1.96 22.81 -9.54
C ARG A 135 2.76 22.91 -10.83
N SER A 136 3.63 21.95 -11.12
CA SER A 136 4.52 22.01 -12.29
C SER A 136 3.84 21.61 -13.60
N ASN A 137 2.86 20.72 -13.54
CA ASN A 137 2.11 20.24 -14.71
C ASN A 137 0.69 19.81 -14.31
N PRO A 138 -0.25 20.79 -14.19
CA PRO A 138 -1.61 20.54 -13.69
C PRO A 138 -2.40 19.53 -14.53
N GLU A 139 -2.34 19.67 -15.87
CA GLU A 139 -3.08 18.78 -16.79
C GLU A 139 -2.62 17.33 -16.66
N ARG A 140 -1.31 17.13 -16.64
CA ARG A 140 -0.75 15.80 -16.48
C ARG A 140 -1.01 15.21 -15.09
N ALA A 141 -1.00 16.05 -14.05
CA ALA A 141 -1.32 15.66 -12.69
C ALA A 141 -2.74 15.12 -12.59
N LYS A 142 -3.72 15.83 -13.15
CA LYS A 142 -5.13 15.43 -13.17
C LYS A 142 -5.34 14.04 -13.79
N GLU A 143 -4.73 13.81 -14.95
CA GLU A 143 -4.80 12.49 -15.62
C GLU A 143 -4.21 11.37 -14.74
N LEU A 144 -3.00 11.62 -14.18
CA LEU A 144 -2.29 10.63 -13.40
C LEU A 144 -2.97 10.34 -12.05
N PHE A 145 -3.56 11.35 -11.40
CA PHE A 145 -4.26 11.18 -10.14
C PHE A 145 -5.56 10.40 -10.32
N ALA A 146 -6.34 10.70 -11.36
CA ALA A 146 -7.52 9.93 -11.71
C ALA A 146 -7.18 8.45 -11.98
N LYS A 147 -6.10 8.18 -12.72
CA LYS A 147 -5.62 6.82 -12.97
C LYS A 147 -5.15 6.13 -11.68
N ALA A 148 -4.44 6.86 -10.81
CA ALA A 148 -3.97 6.33 -9.53
C ALA A 148 -5.13 5.98 -8.60
N LYS A 149 -6.14 6.83 -8.50
CA LYS A 149 -7.38 6.59 -7.72
C LYS A 149 -8.08 5.32 -8.22
N LYS A 150 -8.32 5.22 -9.53
CA LYS A 150 -8.92 4.03 -10.15
C LYS A 150 -8.13 2.75 -9.84
N ASN A 151 -6.80 2.80 -9.95
CA ASN A 151 -5.96 1.65 -9.61
C ASN A 151 -6.07 1.24 -8.13
N ALA A 152 -6.22 2.21 -7.22
CA ALA A 152 -6.41 1.95 -5.79
C ALA A 152 -7.76 1.28 -5.52
N GLU A 153 -8.83 1.76 -6.17
CA GLU A 153 -10.17 1.17 -6.10
C GLU A 153 -10.20 -0.26 -6.64
N GLU A 154 -9.60 -0.48 -7.82
CA GLU A 154 -9.45 -1.82 -8.40
C GLU A 154 -8.68 -2.77 -7.48
N LYS A 155 -7.60 -2.27 -6.86
CA LYS A 155 -6.81 -3.06 -5.91
C LYS A 155 -7.64 -3.44 -4.69
N TYR A 156 -8.37 -2.51 -4.10
CA TYR A 156 -9.24 -2.80 -2.95
C TYR A 156 -10.31 -3.84 -3.31
N ALA A 157 -10.99 -3.68 -4.45
CA ALA A 157 -11.98 -4.63 -4.92
C ALA A 157 -11.39 -6.05 -5.11
N HIS A 158 -10.15 -6.14 -5.63
CA HIS A 158 -9.45 -7.42 -5.75
C HIS A 158 -9.14 -8.05 -4.37
N LEU A 159 -8.68 -7.25 -3.39
CA LEU A 159 -8.40 -7.74 -2.04
C LEU A 159 -9.67 -8.22 -1.33
N VAL A 160 -10.81 -7.57 -1.57
CA VAL A 160 -12.12 -8.02 -1.05
C VAL A 160 -12.49 -9.39 -1.63
N LYS A 161 -12.30 -9.62 -2.93
CA LYS A 161 -12.54 -10.94 -3.56
C LYS A 161 -11.64 -12.01 -2.97
N LEU A 162 -10.35 -11.73 -2.81
CA LEU A 162 -9.43 -12.67 -2.15
C LEU A 162 -9.88 -13.03 -0.73
N ALA A 163 -10.41 -12.06 0.03
CA ALA A 163 -10.94 -12.32 1.36
C ALA A 163 -12.22 -13.17 1.36
N GLN A 164 -12.96 -13.18 0.24
CA GLN A 164 -14.14 -14.02 0.04
C GLN A 164 -13.81 -15.42 -0.49
N GLY A 165 -12.56 -15.65 -0.85
CA GLY A 165 -12.09 -16.94 -1.42
C GLY A 165 -12.34 -17.07 -2.92
N GLU A 166 -12.47 -15.93 -3.61
CA GLU A 166 -12.67 -15.84 -5.07
C GLU A 166 -11.36 -15.51 -5.82
#